data_2b3e2b0c0678481c0dce150a559b3dbf
#
_entry.id   2b3e2b0c0678481c0dce150a559b3dbf
#
_cell.length_a   1.000
_cell.length_b   1.000
_cell.length_c   1.000
_cell.angle_alpha   90.00
_cell.angle_beta   90.00
_cell.angle_gamma   90.00
#
_symmetry.space_group_name_H-M   'P 1'
#
loop_
_entity.id
_entity.type
_entity.pdbx_description
1 polymer ?
#
loop_
_entity_poly.entity_id
_entity_poly.type
_entity_poly.pdbx_seq_one_letter_code
_entity_poly.pdbx_strand_id
1 'polypeptide(L)'
;MIYYYAPFDDDENFLELLDEKLFLKEKTGVEPVTFMSNQAEKYLSLVKGCDRLYIIAHGDTNGIGHGLNYNNSLTPTQLANKLFKLKLTKEISDIRIFSCDSGIKHSIHIPSFAQRFKEAMLSLGYKKLMVTGYLGQVYFSRDNRITKSFKLDKRRRKGIIPSPEVFRNSLENEIFIASQFKVKF
;
A
#
# COMPACT_ATOMS: atom_id res chain seq x y z
N MET A 1 -11.22 5.10 11.05
CA MET A 1 -10.03 5.98 10.88
C MET A 1 -9.15 5.43 9.76
N ILE A 2 -8.20 6.24 9.25
CA ILE A 2 -7.22 5.80 8.24
C ILE A 2 -5.84 5.85 8.87
N TYR A 3 -5.10 4.75 8.74
CA TYR A 3 -3.72 4.62 9.20
C TYR A 3 -2.79 4.40 8.00
N TYR A 4 -1.65 5.06 8.00
CA TYR A 4 -0.56 4.86 7.06
C TYR A 4 0.66 4.35 7.81
N TYR A 5 1.07 3.14 7.49
CA TYR A 5 2.19 2.45 8.10
C TYR A 5 3.30 2.22 7.07
N ALA A 6 4.48 2.76 7.32
CA ALA A 6 5.71 2.39 6.62
C ALA A 6 6.46 1.35 7.46
N PRO A 7 6.64 0.11 6.96
CA PRO A 7 7.28 -0.97 7.72
C PRO A 7 8.81 -0.83 7.83
N PHE A 8 9.37 0.19 7.21
CA PHE A 8 10.80 0.52 7.20
C PHE A 8 11.00 1.94 7.69
N ASP A 9 12.11 2.17 8.41
CA ASP A 9 12.48 3.49 8.90
C ASP A 9 13.43 4.15 7.90
N ASP A 10 12.87 4.69 6.80
CA ASP A 10 13.60 5.44 5.78
C ASP A 10 12.98 6.82 5.52
N ASP A 11 13.83 7.79 5.18
CA ASP A 11 13.43 9.18 5.05
C ASP A 11 12.53 9.42 3.81
N GLU A 12 12.71 8.70 2.72
CA GLU A 12 11.89 8.87 1.51
C GLU A 12 10.43 8.49 1.77
N ASN A 13 10.20 7.30 2.34
CA ASN A 13 8.86 6.86 2.71
C ASN A 13 8.21 7.77 3.76
N PHE A 14 9.03 8.33 4.68
CA PHE A 14 8.53 9.26 5.69
C PHE A 14 8.03 10.57 5.08
N LEU A 15 8.77 11.16 4.15
CA LEU A 15 8.36 12.38 3.45
C LEU A 15 7.09 12.17 2.62
N GLU A 16 6.98 11.04 1.93
CA GLU A 16 5.76 10.67 1.19
C GLU A 16 4.55 10.52 2.12
N LEU A 17 4.72 9.91 3.28
CA LEU A 17 3.68 9.77 4.29
C LEU A 17 3.18 11.11 4.83
N LEU A 18 4.09 12.03 5.14
CA LEU A 18 3.73 13.37 5.63
C LEU A 18 2.93 14.15 4.59
N ASP A 19 3.33 14.08 3.36
CA ASP A 19 2.66 14.76 2.27
C ASP A 19 1.24 14.19 2.03
N GLU A 20 1.07 12.90 2.10
CA GLU A 20 -0.25 12.26 1.95
C GLU A 20 -1.17 12.58 3.14
N LYS A 21 -0.61 12.72 4.34
CA LYS A 21 -1.33 13.16 5.53
C LYS A 21 -1.95 14.55 5.31
N LEU A 22 -1.16 15.51 4.82
CA LEU A 22 -1.63 16.86 4.54
C LEU A 22 -2.72 16.87 3.47
N PHE A 23 -2.53 16.12 2.38
CA PHE A 23 -3.50 16.04 1.31
C PHE A 23 -4.85 15.47 1.74
N LEU A 24 -4.87 14.39 2.52
CA LEU A 24 -6.13 13.81 3.00
C LEU A 24 -6.86 14.73 3.97
N LYS A 25 -6.12 15.40 4.84
CA LYS A 25 -6.69 16.39 5.75
C LYS A 25 -7.38 17.53 4.98
N GLU A 26 -6.72 18.08 3.97
CA GLU A 26 -7.29 19.11 3.12
C GLU A 26 -8.53 18.65 2.36
N LYS A 27 -8.50 17.42 1.82
CA LYS A 27 -9.56 16.89 0.99
C LYS A 27 -10.79 16.43 1.76
N THR A 28 -10.59 15.80 2.92
CA THR A 28 -11.66 15.08 3.64
C THR A 28 -11.98 15.67 5.01
N GLY A 29 -11.17 16.63 5.49
CA GLY A 29 -11.22 17.11 6.87
C GLY A 29 -10.72 16.08 7.90
N VAL A 30 -10.38 14.86 7.47
CA VAL A 30 -9.91 13.77 8.34
C VAL A 30 -8.40 13.65 8.25
N GLU A 31 -7.73 13.81 9.37
CA GLU A 31 -6.29 13.63 9.47
C GLU A 31 -5.97 12.14 9.68
N PRO A 32 -5.24 11.47 8.73
CA PRO A 32 -4.81 10.11 8.93
C PRO A 32 -3.67 10.03 9.97
N VAL A 33 -3.61 8.90 10.65
CA VAL A 33 -2.48 8.60 11.54
C VAL A 33 -1.35 8.00 10.70
N THR A 34 -0.20 8.64 10.68
CA THR A 34 0.99 8.19 9.94
C THR A 34 2.09 7.77 10.90
N PHE A 35 2.71 6.63 10.68
CA PHE A 35 3.79 6.12 11.54
C PHE A 35 4.71 5.16 10.79
N MET A 36 5.93 5.05 11.30
CA MET A 36 6.99 4.19 10.80
C MET A 36 7.21 2.97 11.70
N SER A 37 8.16 2.10 11.32
CA SER A 37 8.44 0.86 12.01
C SER A 37 8.78 1.04 13.49
N ASN A 38 9.56 2.07 13.83
CA ASN A 38 9.95 2.39 15.22
C ASN A 38 8.78 2.83 16.11
N GLN A 39 7.66 3.23 15.53
CA GLN A 39 6.45 3.67 16.24
C GLN A 39 5.30 2.65 16.15
N ALA A 40 5.53 1.56 15.40
CA ALA A 40 4.45 0.66 14.98
C ALA A 40 3.72 -0.02 16.14
N GLU A 41 4.42 -0.43 17.21
CA GLU A 41 3.78 -1.09 18.36
C GLU A 41 2.72 -0.19 19.02
N LYS A 42 3.04 1.10 19.19
CA LYS A 42 2.12 2.09 19.73
C LYS A 42 0.87 2.26 18.88
N TYR A 43 1.05 2.49 17.56
CA TYR A 43 -0.07 2.88 16.71
C TYR A 43 -0.88 1.69 16.20
N LEU A 44 -0.26 0.54 15.93
CA LEU A 44 -1.00 -0.66 15.50
C LEU A 44 -1.92 -1.21 16.60
N SER A 45 -1.55 -1.03 17.88
CA SER A 45 -2.42 -1.41 19.00
C SER A 45 -3.69 -0.54 19.11
N LEU A 46 -3.71 0.64 18.51
CA LEU A 46 -4.86 1.56 18.49
C LEU A 46 -5.83 1.31 17.33
N VAL A 47 -5.42 0.55 16.32
CA VAL A 47 -6.24 0.22 15.15
C VAL A 47 -7.45 -0.60 15.59
N LYS A 48 -8.64 -0.24 15.07
CA LYS A 48 -9.90 -0.92 15.35
C LYS A 48 -10.37 -1.72 14.12
N GLY A 49 -11.32 -2.62 14.32
CA GLY A 49 -11.84 -3.48 13.26
C GLY A 49 -12.44 -2.73 12.05
N CYS A 50 -13.04 -1.57 12.27
CA CYS A 50 -13.62 -0.72 11.22
C CYS A 50 -12.63 0.25 10.58
N ASP A 51 -11.39 0.30 11.04
CA ASP A 51 -10.37 1.18 10.50
C ASP A 51 -9.75 0.61 9.22
N ARG A 52 -9.08 1.47 8.48
CA ARG A 52 -8.33 1.10 7.29
C ARG A 52 -6.84 1.30 7.51
N LEU A 53 -6.06 0.26 7.25
CA LEU A 53 -4.61 0.30 7.30
C LEU A 53 -4.02 0.26 5.89
N TYR A 54 -3.26 1.28 5.53
CA TYR A 54 -2.38 1.25 4.37
C TYR A 54 -0.97 0.87 4.81
N ILE A 55 -0.40 -0.12 4.14
CA ILE A 55 1.01 -0.47 4.27
C ILE A 55 1.71 0.11 3.05
N ILE A 56 2.64 1.02 3.28
CA ILE A 56 3.30 1.82 2.25
C ILE A 56 4.78 1.47 2.23
N ALA A 57 5.24 0.95 1.11
CA ALA A 57 6.64 0.61 0.88
C ALA A 57 6.91 0.47 -0.62
N HIS A 58 8.18 0.59 -1.02
CA HIS A 58 8.62 0.06 -2.30
C HIS A 58 8.39 -1.44 -2.36
N GLY A 59 8.29 -2.01 -3.56
CA GLY A 59 8.17 -3.46 -3.71
C GLY A 59 7.89 -3.87 -5.14
N ASP A 60 7.66 -5.17 -5.27
CA ASP A 60 7.33 -5.85 -6.52
C ASP A 60 6.34 -6.99 -6.26
N THR A 61 6.20 -7.92 -7.18
CA THR A 61 5.33 -9.09 -7.04
C THR A 61 5.79 -10.07 -5.96
N ASN A 62 7.04 -9.98 -5.48
CA ASN A 62 7.65 -10.95 -4.57
C ASN A 62 7.75 -10.46 -3.12
N GLY A 63 8.13 -9.20 -2.94
CA GLY A 63 8.39 -8.61 -1.63
C GLY A 63 8.12 -7.13 -1.56
N ILE A 64 8.05 -6.60 -0.34
CA ILE A 64 8.12 -5.16 -0.07
C ILE A 64 9.43 -4.85 0.65
N GLY A 65 10.09 -3.75 0.30
CA GLY A 65 11.43 -3.45 0.79
C GLY A 65 11.69 -1.98 1.00
N HIS A 66 12.88 -1.71 1.55
CA HIS A 66 13.43 -0.39 1.79
C HIS A 66 14.21 0.06 0.54
N GLY A 67 13.68 1.03 -0.19
CA GLY A 67 14.32 1.63 -1.36
C GLY A 67 14.77 0.57 -2.40
N LEU A 68 15.90 0.83 -3.03
CA LEU A 68 16.50 -0.09 -4.02
C LEU A 68 17.34 -1.23 -3.39
N ASN A 69 17.46 -1.27 -2.07
CA ASN A 69 18.22 -2.29 -1.36
C ASN A 69 17.33 -3.46 -0.94
N TYR A 70 17.20 -4.47 -1.80
CA TYR A 70 16.43 -5.69 -1.55
C TYR A 70 16.89 -6.51 -0.32
N ASN A 71 18.03 -6.19 0.28
CA ASN A 71 18.53 -6.89 1.47
C ASN A 71 17.65 -6.78 2.71
N ASN A 72 16.73 -5.81 2.75
CA ASN A 72 15.79 -5.59 3.85
C ASN A 72 14.33 -5.77 3.40
N SER A 73 14.07 -6.63 2.42
CA SER A 73 12.69 -6.88 1.97
C SER A 73 11.93 -7.80 2.94
N LEU A 74 10.62 -7.61 2.99
CA LEU A 74 9.69 -8.50 3.71
C LEU A 74 8.88 -9.31 2.71
N THR A 75 8.91 -10.63 2.87
CA THR A 75 7.97 -11.52 2.19
C THR A 75 6.55 -11.34 2.78
N PRO A 76 5.49 -11.81 2.09
CA PRO A 76 4.12 -11.75 2.61
C PRO A 76 3.97 -12.35 4.01
N THR A 77 4.60 -13.50 4.27
CA THR A 77 4.57 -14.18 5.57
C THR A 77 5.33 -13.40 6.65
N GLN A 78 6.49 -12.83 6.31
CA GLN A 78 7.26 -12.00 7.26
C GLN A 78 6.49 -10.74 7.64
N LEU A 79 5.83 -10.06 6.68
CA LEU A 79 4.99 -8.91 6.96
C LEU A 79 3.80 -9.28 7.86
N ALA A 80 3.10 -10.38 7.57
CA ALA A 80 2.00 -10.86 8.39
C ALA A 80 2.43 -11.15 9.83
N ASN A 81 3.54 -11.85 10.01
CA ASN A 81 4.12 -12.13 11.32
C ASN A 81 4.57 -10.86 12.05
N LYS A 82 5.13 -9.87 11.32
CA LYS A 82 5.49 -8.56 11.91
C LYS A 82 4.26 -7.87 12.48
N LEU A 83 3.17 -7.76 11.72
CA LEU A 83 1.93 -7.14 12.18
C LEU A 83 1.30 -7.88 13.35
N PHE A 84 1.32 -9.21 13.34
CA PHE A 84 0.83 -10.04 14.44
C PHE A 84 1.63 -9.81 15.73
N LYS A 85 2.97 -9.80 15.65
CA LYS A 85 3.85 -9.52 16.80
C LYS A 85 3.65 -8.11 17.36
N LEU A 86 3.35 -7.13 16.50
CA LEU A 86 3.04 -5.75 16.86
C LEU A 86 1.59 -5.56 17.34
N LYS A 87 0.87 -6.66 17.62
CA LYS A 87 -0.46 -6.68 18.24
C LYS A 87 -1.55 -5.98 17.41
N LEU A 88 -1.43 -5.98 16.09
CA LEU A 88 -2.54 -5.53 15.24
C LEU A 88 -3.81 -6.32 15.60
N THR A 89 -4.92 -5.63 15.77
CA THR A 89 -6.20 -6.28 16.13
C THR A 89 -6.65 -7.29 15.07
N LYS A 90 -7.11 -8.47 15.50
CA LYS A 90 -7.65 -9.50 14.60
C LYS A 90 -9.00 -9.15 13.98
N GLU A 91 -9.65 -8.13 14.48
CA GLU A 91 -10.93 -7.63 13.96
C GLU A 91 -10.77 -6.68 12.76
N ILE A 92 -9.54 -6.30 12.38
CA ILE A 92 -9.30 -5.45 11.22
C ILE A 92 -9.88 -6.07 9.95
N SER A 93 -10.58 -5.25 9.17
CA SER A 93 -11.28 -5.74 7.98
C SER A 93 -10.77 -5.17 6.64
N ASP A 94 -9.96 -4.11 6.63
CA ASP A 94 -9.46 -3.45 5.40
C ASP A 94 -7.96 -3.13 5.53
N ILE A 95 -7.11 -3.93 4.87
CA ILE A 95 -5.67 -3.65 4.71
C ILE A 95 -5.37 -3.43 3.24
N ARG A 96 -4.58 -2.40 2.93
CA ARG A 96 -4.15 -2.06 1.57
C ARG A 96 -2.64 -2.05 1.47
N ILE A 97 -2.11 -2.91 0.60
CA ILE A 97 -0.68 -2.99 0.32
C ILE A 97 -0.36 -1.99 -0.79
N PHE A 98 -0.07 -0.75 -0.39
CA PHE A 98 0.30 0.33 -1.31
C PHE A 98 1.77 0.20 -1.68
N SER A 99 2.05 -0.74 -2.57
CA SER A 99 3.36 -1.10 -3.08
C SER A 99 3.23 -1.51 -4.54
N CYS A 100 4.27 -1.27 -5.34
CA CYS A 100 4.28 -1.59 -6.76
C CYS A 100 3.96 -3.07 -6.98
N ASP A 101 3.12 -3.34 -7.97
CA ASP A 101 2.74 -4.69 -8.44
C ASP A 101 2.22 -5.65 -7.35
N SER A 102 1.84 -5.12 -6.19
CA SER A 102 1.40 -5.93 -5.04
C SER A 102 0.17 -6.80 -5.32
N GLY A 103 -0.65 -6.42 -6.31
CA GLY A 103 -1.82 -7.18 -6.80
C GLY A 103 -1.54 -8.10 -7.99
N ILE A 104 -0.35 -8.01 -8.62
CA ILE A 104 0.03 -8.82 -9.77
C ILE A 104 0.51 -10.20 -9.31
N LYS A 105 0.13 -11.26 -10.02
CA LYS A 105 0.66 -12.60 -9.78
C LYS A 105 2.16 -12.61 -10.04
N HIS A 106 2.93 -13.23 -9.13
CA HIS A 106 4.37 -13.37 -9.32
C HIS A 106 4.71 -14.28 -10.50
N SER A 107 3.92 -15.33 -10.69
CA SER A 107 3.96 -16.20 -11.87
C SER A 107 2.61 -16.86 -12.10
N ILE A 108 2.47 -17.69 -13.12
CA ILE A 108 1.23 -18.45 -13.41
C ILE A 108 0.79 -19.33 -12.21
N HIS A 109 1.75 -19.80 -11.42
CA HIS A 109 1.52 -20.69 -10.28
C HIS A 109 1.64 -20.00 -8.91
N ILE A 110 2.20 -18.79 -8.86
CA ILE A 110 2.45 -18.08 -7.61
C ILE A 110 1.54 -16.87 -7.54
N PRO A 111 0.61 -16.84 -6.55
CA PRO A 111 -0.31 -15.71 -6.36
C PRO A 111 0.43 -14.40 -6.09
N SER A 112 -0.31 -13.29 -6.20
CA SER A 112 0.22 -11.95 -5.91
C SER A 112 0.71 -11.82 -4.47
N PHE A 113 1.56 -10.81 -4.22
CA PHE A 113 1.99 -10.49 -2.87
C PHE A 113 0.78 -10.29 -1.93
N ALA A 114 -0.20 -9.49 -2.34
CA ALA A 114 -1.37 -9.17 -1.51
C ALA A 114 -2.22 -10.41 -1.20
N GLN A 115 -2.36 -11.33 -2.16
CA GLN A 115 -3.09 -12.59 -1.93
C GLN A 115 -2.35 -13.49 -0.93
N ARG A 116 -1.05 -13.71 -1.13
CA ARG A 116 -0.21 -14.51 -0.20
C ARG A 116 -0.17 -13.89 1.20
N PHE A 117 -0.13 -12.56 1.27
CA PHE A 117 -0.20 -11.85 2.55
C PHE A 117 -1.54 -12.11 3.25
N LYS A 118 -2.66 -12.02 2.52
CA LYS A 118 -3.97 -12.36 3.09
C LYS A 118 -4.01 -13.79 3.62
N GLU A 119 -3.52 -14.76 2.88
CA GLU A 119 -3.46 -16.18 3.28
C GLU A 119 -2.64 -16.35 4.58
N ALA A 120 -1.48 -15.68 4.68
CA ALA A 120 -0.68 -15.68 5.90
C ALA A 120 -1.41 -15.03 7.09
N MET A 121 -2.12 -13.91 6.87
CA MET A 121 -2.94 -13.27 7.91
C MET A 121 -4.11 -14.17 8.37
N LEU A 122 -4.78 -14.84 7.44
CA LEU A 122 -5.84 -15.80 7.77
C LEU A 122 -5.33 -16.94 8.66
N SER A 123 -4.12 -17.46 8.37
CA SER A 123 -3.45 -18.49 9.19
C SER A 123 -3.15 -18.01 10.61
N LEU A 124 -2.95 -16.70 10.80
CA LEU A 124 -2.75 -16.05 12.10
C LEU A 124 -4.08 -15.68 12.82
N GLY A 125 -5.23 -16.00 12.21
CA GLY A 125 -6.56 -15.83 12.80
C GLY A 125 -7.29 -14.53 12.43
N TYR A 126 -6.87 -13.79 11.40
CA TYR A 126 -7.56 -12.61 10.88
C TYR A 126 -8.69 -12.98 9.90
N LYS A 127 -9.80 -13.47 10.42
CA LYS A 127 -10.86 -14.14 9.64
C LYS A 127 -11.70 -13.23 8.74
N LYS A 128 -11.82 -11.93 9.07
CA LYS A 128 -12.69 -10.96 8.37
C LYS A 128 -11.93 -10.05 7.43
N LEU A 129 -10.65 -10.34 7.18
CA LEU A 129 -9.75 -9.44 6.49
C LEU A 129 -9.98 -9.44 4.96
N MET A 130 -10.17 -8.26 4.41
CA MET A 130 -10.01 -7.95 2.99
C MET A 130 -8.66 -7.28 2.75
N VAL A 131 -7.89 -7.80 1.81
CA VAL A 131 -6.61 -7.20 1.40
C VAL A 131 -6.74 -6.64 -0.01
N THR A 132 -6.26 -5.41 -0.21
CA THR A 132 -6.19 -4.78 -1.53
C THR A 132 -4.75 -4.69 -1.98
N GLY A 133 -4.45 -5.17 -3.19
CA GLY A 133 -3.20 -4.97 -3.91
C GLY A 133 -3.40 -4.11 -5.16
N TYR A 134 -2.32 -3.63 -5.77
CA TYR A 134 -2.33 -2.74 -6.93
C TYR A 134 -1.71 -3.40 -8.16
N LEU A 135 -2.25 -3.08 -9.34
CA LEU A 135 -1.93 -3.71 -10.61
C LEU A 135 -0.96 -2.83 -11.43
N GLY A 136 0.15 -2.43 -10.85
CA GLY A 136 1.18 -1.60 -11.48
C GLY A 136 2.03 -0.85 -10.47
N GLN A 137 2.85 0.06 -10.98
CA GLN A 137 3.69 0.94 -10.16
C GLN A 137 2.85 2.02 -9.50
N VAL A 138 2.90 2.07 -8.18
CA VAL A 138 2.17 3.08 -7.38
C VAL A 138 3.13 4.17 -6.90
N TYR A 139 2.62 5.39 -6.83
CA TYR A 139 3.40 6.53 -6.33
C TYR A 139 2.46 7.64 -5.84
N PHE A 140 3.02 8.53 -5.03
CA PHE A 140 2.39 9.79 -4.65
C PHE A 140 2.94 10.89 -5.56
N SER A 141 2.09 11.56 -6.31
CA SER A 141 2.55 12.63 -7.20
C SER A 141 2.39 14.00 -6.56
N ARG A 142 3.47 14.78 -6.58
CA ARG A 142 3.48 16.23 -6.31
C ARG A 142 3.39 17.07 -7.58
N ASP A 143 3.64 16.47 -8.74
CA ASP A 143 3.91 17.24 -9.94
C ASP A 143 2.61 17.64 -10.67
N ASN A 144 2.41 18.96 -10.77
CA ASN A 144 1.35 19.57 -11.57
C ASN A 144 1.45 19.24 -13.08
N ARG A 145 2.60 18.70 -13.56
CA ARG A 145 2.80 18.32 -14.96
C ARG A 145 2.04 17.06 -15.35
N ILE A 146 1.83 16.16 -14.42
CA ILE A 146 1.04 14.93 -14.62
C ILE A 146 -0.45 15.27 -14.81
N THR A 147 -0.90 16.43 -14.35
CA THR A 147 -2.29 16.85 -14.42
C THR A 147 -2.74 17.32 -15.80
N LYS A 148 -1.84 17.65 -16.71
CA LYS A 148 -2.20 18.15 -18.05
C LYS A 148 -2.78 17.08 -18.97
N SER A 149 -2.33 15.84 -18.85
CA SER A 149 -2.78 14.73 -19.70
C SER A 149 -4.17 14.21 -19.34
N PHE A 150 -4.61 14.39 -18.10
CA PHE A 150 -5.81 13.72 -17.58
C PHE A 150 -6.95 14.64 -17.14
N LYS A 151 -6.88 15.96 -17.37
CA LYS A 151 -7.84 16.91 -16.78
C LYS A 151 -8.05 16.67 -15.27
N LEU A 152 -7.04 16.14 -14.60
CA LEU A 152 -7.08 15.86 -13.19
C LEU A 152 -6.86 17.19 -12.46
N ASP A 153 -7.81 17.52 -11.60
CA ASP A 153 -7.77 18.61 -10.65
C ASP A 153 -6.36 18.78 -10.07
N LYS A 154 -5.87 19.99 -9.87
CA LYS A 154 -4.51 20.36 -9.40
C LYS A 154 -4.10 19.73 -8.06
N ARG A 155 -4.85 18.75 -7.56
CA ARG A 155 -4.67 18.08 -6.28
C ARG A 155 -3.87 16.81 -6.44
N ARG A 156 -2.96 16.58 -5.52
CA ARG A 156 -2.23 15.32 -5.37
C ARG A 156 -3.16 14.12 -5.38
N ARG A 157 -2.84 13.11 -6.14
CA ARG A 157 -3.59 11.85 -6.14
C ARG A 157 -2.62 10.68 -6.08
N LYS A 158 -3.06 9.59 -5.46
CA LYS A 158 -2.38 8.31 -5.56
C LYS A 158 -2.44 7.86 -7.01
N GLY A 159 -1.32 7.90 -7.69
CA GLY A 159 -1.17 7.48 -9.08
C GLY A 159 -0.80 6.01 -9.20
N ILE A 160 -1.02 5.46 -10.37
CA ILE A 160 -0.56 4.12 -10.75
C ILE A 160 -0.24 4.12 -12.25
N ILE A 161 0.87 3.47 -12.60
CA ILE A 161 1.17 3.07 -13.96
C ILE A 161 0.83 1.58 -14.04
N PRO A 162 -0.21 1.17 -14.78
CA PRO A 162 -0.60 -0.23 -14.88
C PRO A 162 0.53 -1.07 -15.47
N SER A 163 0.67 -2.29 -14.99
CA SER A 163 1.59 -3.25 -15.58
C SER A 163 1.19 -3.55 -17.04
N PRO A 164 2.14 -3.72 -17.98
CA PRO A 164 1.87 -4.09 -19.37
C PRO A 164 1.03 -5.36 -19.51
N GLU A 165 1.13 -6.28 -18.56
CA GLU A 165 0.32 -7.51 -18.52
C GLU A 165 -1.17 -7.23 -18.30
N VAL A 166 -1.50 -6.15 -17.61
CA VAL A 166 -2.87 -5.73 -17.30
C VAL A 166 -3.45 -4.85 -18.41
N PHE A 167 -2.58 -4.15 -19.14
CA PHE A 167 -3.00 -3.15 -20.13
C PHE A 167 -2.21 -3.30 -21.43
N ARG A 168 -2.56 -4.31 -22.22
CA ARG A 168 -1.87 -4.61 -23.51
C ARG A 168 -1.96 -3.49 -24.55
N ASN A 169 -2.84 -2.52 -24.41
CA ASN A 169 -3.12 -1.47 -25.38
C ASN A 169 -2.96 -0.04 -24.86
N SER A 170 -2.45 0.16 -23.64
CA SER A 170 -2.20 1.51 -23.16
C SER A 170 -0.85 2.02 -23.63
N LEU A 171 -0.81 3.26 -24.06
CA LEU A 171 0.42 3.98 -24.33
C LEU A 171 1.31 3.92 -23.09
N GLU A 172 2.55 3.48 -23.25
CA GLU A 172 3.56 3.54 -22.20
C GLU A 172 3.59 4.95 -21.59
N ASN A 173 3.49 5.04 -20.27
CA ASN A 173 3.49 6.27 -19.45
C ASN A 173 2.13 6.95 -19.20
N GLU A 174 1.01 6.36 -19.47
CA GLU A 174 -0.26 6.88 -18.95
C GLU A 174 -0.41 6.62 -17.46
N ILE A 175 -0.74 7.68 -16.71
CA ILE A 175 -0.92 7.65 -15.27
C ILE A 175 -2.39 7.67 -14.94
N PHE A 176 -2.84 6.71 -14.18
CA PHE A 176 -4.24 6.52 -13.78
C PHE A 176 -4.44 6.70 -12.28
N ILE A 177 -5.68 6.88 -11.88
CA ILE A 177 -6.02 6.91 -10.45
C ILE A 177 -5.87 5.49 -9.87
N ALA A 178 -5.06 5.33 -8.84
CA ALA A 178 -4.75 4.02 -8.24
C ALA A 178 -6.00 3.21 -7.83
N SER A 179 -7.13 3.88 -7.55
CA SER A 179 -8.38 3.20 -7.22
C SER A 179 -9.01 2.42 -8.39
N GLN A 180 -8.62 2.70 -9.64
CA GLN A 180 -9.09 2.00 -10.84
C GLN A 180 -8.32 0.70 -11.11
N PHE A 181 -7.07 0.63 -10.64
CA PHE A 181 -6.15 -0.47 -10.88
C PHE A 181 -5.76 -1.17 -9.57
N LYS A 182 -6.76 -1.70 -8.89
CA LYS A 182 -6.60 -2.47 -7.66
C LYS A 182 -7.41 -3.74 -7.72
N VAL A 183 -6.94 -4.76 -7.04
CA VAL A 183 -7.62 -6.02 -6.85
C VAL A 183 -7.84 -6.30 -5.36
N LYS A 184 -8.98 -6.89 -5.03
CA LYS A 184 -9.32 -7.30 -3.67
C LYS A 184 -9.27 -8.81 -3.57
N PHE A 185 -8.75 -9.28 -2.47
CA PHE A 185 -8.64 -10.69 -2.13
C PHE A 185 -9.44 -11.03 -0.87
#